data_f153428a1bae4122e7072161103cc040
#
_entry.id   f153428a1bae4122e7072161103cc040
#
_cell.length_a   1.000
_cell.length_b   1.000
_cell.length_c   1.000
_cell.angle_alpha   90.00
_cell.angle_beta   90.00
_cell.angle_gamma   90.00
#
_symmetry.space_group_name_H-M   'P 1'
#
loop_
_entity.id
_entity.type
_entity.pdbx_description
1 polymer ?
#
loop_
_entity_poly.entity_id
_entity_poly.type
_entity_poly.pdbx_seq_one_letter_code
_entity_poly.pdbx_strand_id
1 'polypeptide(L)'
;MRKSILICLVLALTAGSARLFAQQDAGKSSNPAPQFYRLLFTVQEVDSSGKITNNRVYSTSIADDHNPEQIRTGTRVPIKTNDKGEIQYLDIGVNIDCKSAHEMDGKLALGVTAEISSLAMETGNSNTTPVVRENHWQASVLVPLGKPSVIFSSDDLQGKGKVQMELTATRIE
;
A
#
# COMPACT_ATOMS: atom_id res chain seq x y z
N MET A 1 -30.29 -13.81 91.13
CA MET A 1 -31.16 -14.33 90.04
C MET A 1 -30.97 -13.51 88.79
N ARG A 2 -30.35 -14.10 87.80
CA ARG A 2 -30.62 -13.91 86.41
C ARG A 2 -30.70 -12.48 85.87
N LYS A 3 -29.61 -11.96 85.28
CA LYS A 3 -29.62 -11.05 84.19
C LYS A 3 -28.25 -10.39 84.00
N SER A 4 -27.19 -11.13 83.74
CA SER A 4 -25.87 -10.53 83.45
C SER A 4 -24.97 -11.46 82.63
N ILE A 5 -25.48 -12.06 81.58
CA ILE A 5 -24.69 -12.90 80.67
C ILE A 5 -25.16 -12.65 79.27
N LEU A 6 -25.08 -11.43 78.74
CA LEU A 6 -25.50 -11.19 77.36
C LEU A 6 -24.82 -9.98 76.71
N ILE A 7 -23.64 -9.57 77.15
CA ILE A 7 -22.93 -8.39 76.57
C ILE A 7 -21.53 -8.72 76.11
N CYS A 8 -21.06 -9.95 76.15
CA CYS A 8 -19.69 -10.28 75.75
C CYS A 8 -19.54 -10.98 74.36
N LEU A 9 -20.55 -10.99 73.47
CA LEU A 9 -20.49 -11.77 72.24
C LEU A 9 -20.65 -10.97 70.94
N VAL A 10 -20.44 -9.69 70.95
CA VAL A 10 -20.57 -8.86 69.73
C VAL A 10 -19.30 -8.16 69.31
N LEU A 11 -18.17 -8.39 69.92
CA LEU A 11 -16.94 -7.63 69.64
C LEU A 11 -15.82 -8.44 68.91
N ALA A 12 -16.13 -9.50 68.18
CA ALA A 12 -15.12 -10.34 67.54
C ALA A 12 -15.34 -10.64 66.05
N LEU A 13 -15.96 -9.77 65.27
CA LEU A 13 -16.19 -10.01 63.85
C LEU A 13 -15.90 -8.79 62.94
N THR A 14 -14.83 -8.02 63.20
CA THR A 14 -14.32 -7.06 62.31
C THR A 14 -12.87 -7.36 61.94
N ALA A 15 -12.52 -8.62 61.65
CA ALA A 15 -11.25 -9.00 61.08
C ALA A 15 -11.36 -8.86 59.58
N GLY A 16 -10.90 -7.73 59.10
CA GLY A 16 -10.30 -7.40 57.86
C GLY A 16 -10.40 -8.32 56.66
N SER A 17 -11.34 -8.06 55.77
CA SER A 17 -11.19 -8.41 54.36
C SER A 17 -10.24 -7.42 53.70
N ALA A 18 -8.94 -7.57 53.92
CA ALA A 18 -7.94 -7.01 53.04
C ALA A 18 -8.12 -7.67 51.68
N ARG A 19 -8.90 -7.02 50.80
CA ARG A 19 -8.90 -7.35 49.38
C ARG A 19 -7.53 -7.05 48.88
N LEU A 20 -6.71 -8.09 48.68
CA LEU A 20 -5.60 -8.04 47.76
C LEU A 20 -6.18 -7.71 46.38
N PHE A 21 -6.12 -6.45 46.02
CA PHE A 21 -6.14 -6.09 44.61
C PHE A 21 -4.84 -6.67 44.03
N ALA A 22 -4.90 -7.90 43.55
CA ALA A 22 -3.93 -8.36 42.57
C ALA A 22 -4.01 -7.37 41.43
N GLN A 23 -3.01 -6.46 41.34
CA GLN A 23 -2.70 -5.77 40.11
C GLN A 23 -2.46 -6.87 39.08
N GLN A 24 -3.49 -7.16 38.29
CA GLN A 24 -3.29 -7.78 37.01
C GLN A 24 -2.35 -6.81 36.26
N ASP A 25 -1.06 -7.14 36.27
CA ASP A 25 -0.17 -6.68 35.23
C ASP A 25 -0.87 -7.02 33.93
N ALA A 26 -1.55 -6.03 33.36
CA ALA A 26 -2.00 -6.09 32.01
C ALA A 26 -0.72 -6.31 31.22
N GLY A 27 -0.45 -7.58 30.90
CA GLY A 27 0.68 -7.97 30.12
C GLY A 27 0.69 -7.02 28.92
N LYS A 28 1.70 -6.14 28.87
CA LYS A 28 2.02 -5.40 27.68
C LYS A 28 2.09 -6.45 26.59
N SER A 29 1.02 -6.55 25.78
CA SER A 29 1.09 -7.22 24.51
C SER A 29 2.17 -6.45 23.73
N SER A 30 3.39 -6.90 23.83
CA SER A 30 4.47 -6.43 22.99
C SER A 30 4.17 -6.97 21.61
N ASN A 31 3.32 -6.26 20.85
CA ASN A 31 3.31 -6.49 19.44
C ASN A 31 4.75 -6.33 18.96
N PRO A 32 5.31 -7.32 18.27
CA PRO A 32 6.64 -7.18 17.70
C PRO A 32 6.70 -5.89 16.90
N ALA A 33 7.84 -5.24 16.90
CA ALA A 33 8.04 -4.04 16.08
C ALA A 33 7.73 -4.39 14.60
N PRO A 34 7.05 -3.50 13.87
CA PRO A 34 6.72 -3.77 12.49
C PRO A 34 7.99 -3.98 11.66
N GLN A 35 7.98 -4.97 10.78
CA GLN A 35 9.05 -5.23 9.83
C GLN A 35 8.84 -4.34 8.60
N PHE A 36 9.92 -3.68 8.15
CA PHE A 36 9.88 -2.83 6.97
C PHE A 36 10.46 -3.54 5.75
N TYR A 37 9.86 -3.25 4.59
CA TYR A 37 10.31 -3.74 3.29
C TYR A 37 10.47 -2.57 2.33
N ARG A 38 11.59 -2.56 1.60
CA ARG A 38 11.78 -1.66 0.46
C ARG A 38 11.16 -2.31 -0.76
N LEU A 39 10.30 -1.58 -1.44
CA LEU A 39 9.66 -1.94 -2.70
C LEU A 39 10.31 -1.14 -3.83
N LEU A 40 10.78 -1.83 -4.86
CA LEU A 40 11.33 -1.23 -6.08
C LEU A 40 10.46 -1.67 -7.25
N PHE A 41 9.71 -0.74 -7.80
CA PHE A 41 8.87 -0.94 -8.98
C PHE A 41 9.62 -0.48 -10.22
N THR A 42 9.70 -1.34 -11.23
CA THR A 42 10.26 -1.03 -12.54
C THR A 42 9.18 -1.12 -13.59
N VAL A 43 8.79 0.02 -14.18
CA VAL A 43 7.81 0.11 -15.26
C VAL A 43 8.55 0.17 -16.58
N GLN A 44 8.26 -0.78 -17.45
CA GLN A 44 8.92 -0.92 -18.75
C GLN A 44 7.91 -0.88 -19.88
N GLU A 45 8.23 -0.14 -20.95
CA GLU A 45 7.56 -0.21 -22.23
C GLU A 45 8.48 -0.99 -23.18
N VAL A 46 7.92 -2.01 -23.81
CA VAL A 46 8.65 -2.94 -24.67
C VAL A 46 8.01 -2.93 -26.06
N ASP A 47 8.77 -2.74 -27.09
CA ASP A 47 8.27 -2.75 -28.47
C ASP A 47 7.96 -4.17 -28.99
N SER A 48 7.43 -4.28 -30.19
CA SER A 48 7.09 -5.56 -30.83
C SER A 48 8.29 -6.47 -31.10
N SER A 49 9.52 -5.93 -31.06
CA SER A 49 10.76 -6.71 -31.19
C SER A 49 11.28 -7.24 -29.86
N GLY A 50 10.64 -6.87 -28.74
CA GLY A 50 11.08 -7.21 -27.39
C GLY A 50 12.12 -6.25 -26.80
N LYS A 51 12.40 -5.12 -27.48
CA LYS A 51 13.33 -4.12 -26.98
C LYS A 51 12.63 -3.16 -26.03
N ILE A 52 13.28 -2.88 -24.89
CA ILE A 52 12.82 -1.87 -23.94
C ILE A 52 13.00 -0.48 -24.58
N THR A 53 11.90 0.25 -24.72
CA THR A 53 11.85 1.62 -25.28
C THR A 53 11.78 2.67 -24.19
N ASN A 54 11.24 2.31 -23.02
CA ASN A 54 11.17 3.18 -21.86
C ASN A 54 11.32 2.34 -20.58
N ASN A 55 12.02 2.91 -19.59
CA ASN A 55 12.24 2.26 -18.30
C ASN A 55 12.21 3.32 -17.20
N ARG A 56 11.32 3.14 -16.23
CA ARG A 56 11.18 4.04 -15.07
C ARG A 56 11.18 3.24 -13.79
N VAL A 57 11.85 3.75 -12.79
CA VAL A 57 12.02 3.09 -11.50
C VAL A 57 11.44 3.96 -10.39
N TYR A 58 10.62 3.35 -9.53
CA TYR A 58 10.00 3.98 -8.38
C TYR A 58 10.30 3.16 -7.13
N SER A 59 10.55 3.80 -6.01
CA SER A 59 10.76 3.08 -4.75
C SER A 59 9.99 3.70 -3.60
N THR A 60 9.52 2.84 -2.70
CA THR A 60 8.94 3.20 -1.41
C THR A 60 9.31 2.16 -0.37
N SER A 61 8.89 2.37 0.86
CA SER A 61 9.00 1.37 1.92
C SER A 61 7.61 1.13 2.49
N ILE A 62 7.31 -0.12 2.85
CA ILE A 62 6.05 -0.51 3.49
C ILE A 62 6.36 -1.30 4.76
N ALA A 63 5.55 -1.10 5.79
CA ALA A 63 5.58 -1.92 7.00
C ALA A 63 4.53 -3.04 6.92
N ASP A 64 4.72 -4.11 7.68
CA ASP A 64 3.73 -5.19 7.84
C ASP A 64 2.61 -4.84 8.85
N ASP A 65 2.41 -3.55 9.10
CA ASP A 65 1.41 -2.99 10.01
C ASP A 65 0.06 -2.67 9.35
N HIS A 66 -0.13 -3.09 8.10
CA HIS A 66 -1.33 -2.88 7.27
C HIS A 66 -1.60 -1.44 6.83
N ASN A 67 -0.71 -0.48 7.14
CA ASN A 67 -0.84 0.88 6.63
C ASN A 67 -0.56 0.92 5.11
N PRO A 68 -1.36 1.66 4.34
CA PRO A 68 -1.13 1.79 2.90
C PRO A 68 0.00 2.77 2.62
N GLU A 69 0.77 2.47 1.59
CA GLU A 69 1.80 3.34 1.04
C GLU A 69 1.47 3.74 -0.39
N GLN A 70 1.87 4.94 -0.79
CA GLN A 70 1.48 5.52 -2.07
C GLN A 70 2.65 6.16 -2.79
N ILE A 71 2.73 5.93 -4.09
CA ILE A 71 3.59 6.66 -5.02
C ILE A 71 2.69 7.46 -5.95
N ARG A 72 2.96 8.76 -6.07
CA ARG A 72 2.27 9.67 -6.99
C ARG A 72 3.31 10.45 -7.76
N THR A 73 3.39 10.21 -9.05
CA THR A 73 4.35 10.88 -9.93
C THR A 73 3.69 11.19 -11.25
N GLY A 74 3.72 12.45 -11.66
CA GLY A 74 3.08 12.84 -12.90
C GLY A 74 3.28 14.30 -13.26
N THR A 75 2.66 14.67 -14.37
CA THR A 75 2.63 16.02 -14.90
C THR A 75 1.18 16.43 -15.17
N ARG A 76 0.85 17.66 -14.86
CA ARG A 76 -0.42 18.25 -15.23
C ARG A 76 -0.36 18.83 -16.62
N VAL A 77 -1.24 18.35 -17.49
CA VAL A 77 -1.31 18.80 -18.87
C VAL A 77 -2.57 19.66 -19.05
N PRO A 78 -2.45 20.94 -19.45
CA PRO A 78 -3.61 21.76 -19.74
C PRO A 78 -4.21 21.35 -21.09
N ILE A 79 -5.51 21.08 -21.11
CA ILE A 79 -6.28 20.84 -22.33
C ILE A 79 -7.38 21.88 -22.46
N LYS A 80 -7.66 22.32 -23.69
CA LYS A 80 -8.81 23.18 -24.00
C LYS A 80 -10.04 22.28 -24.18
N THR A 81 -11.10 22.53 -23.42
CA THR A 81 -12.31 21.70 -23.45
C THR A 81 -13.40 22.21 -24.38
N ASN A 82 -13.33 23.48 -24.80
CA ASN A 82 -14.31 24.09 -25.69
C ASN A 82 -13.74 25.28 -26.46
N ASP A 83 -14.50 25.77 -27.44
CA ASP A 83 -14.16 26.95 -28.27
C ASP A 83 -14.07 28.24 -27.45
N LYS A 84 -14.57 28.26 -26.21
CA LYS A 84 -14.50 29.44 -25.31
C LYS A 84 -13.13 29.49 -24.59
N GLY A 85 -12.27 28.50 -24.80
CA GLY A 85 -10.92 28.50 -24.24
C GLY A 85 -10.85 28.08 -22.77
N GLU A 86 -11.86 27.40 -22.23
CA GLU A 86 -11.79 26.81 -20.90
C GLU A 86 -10.68 25.76 -20.84
N ILE A 87 -9.85 25.87 -19.80
CA ILE A 87 -8.71 24.97 -19.59
C ILE A 87 -9.08 23.97 -18.51
N GLN A 88 -8.99 22.69 -18.83
CA GLN A 88 -9.01 21.58 -17.89
C GLN A 88 -7.60 21.01 -17.76
N TYR A 89 -7.25 20.55 -16.56
CA TYR A 89 -5.97 19.91 -16.32
C TYR A 89 -6.16 18.39 -16.20
N LEU A 90 -5.36 17.65 -16.96
CA LEU A 90 -5.25 16.19 -16.82
C LEU A 90 -3.97 15.85 -16.09
N ASP A 91 -4.08 14.98 -15.09
CA ASP A 91 -2.92 14.42 -14.40
C ASP A 91 -2.47 13.16 -15.17
N ILE A 92 -1.23 13.16 -15.65
CA ILE A 92 -0.63 12.09 -16.44
C ILE A 92 0.59 11.58 -15.74
N GLY A 93 0.70 10.26 -15.54
CA GLY A 93 1.85 9.72 -14.83
C GLY A 93 1.66 8.31 -14.29
N VAL A 94 2.26 8.04 -13.15
CA VAL A 94 2.23 6.74 -12.47
C VAL A 94 1.74 6.93 -11.04
N ASN A 95 0.66 6.24 -10.71
CA ASN A 95 0.09 6.13 -9.38
C ASN A 95 0.20 4.67 -8.93
N ILE A 96 0.81 4.41 -7.78
CA ILE A 96 0.92 3.06 -7.22
C ILE A 96 0.50 3.13 -5.76
N ASP A 97 -0.46 2.29 -5.39
CA ASP A 97 -0.91 2.08 -4.01
C ASP A 97 -0.54 0.67 -3.58
N CYS A 98 0.12 0.57 -2.43
CA CYS A 98 0.50 -0.69 -1.81
C CYS A 98 -0.20 -0.83 -0.47
N LYS A 99 -0.70 -2.00 -0.14
CA LYS A 99 -1.39 -2.27 1.13
C LYS A 99 -1.22 -3.70 1.59
N SER A 100 -1.46 -3.93 2.88
CA SER A 100 -1.55 -5.28 3.45
C SER A 100 -0.29 -6.13 3.20
N ALA A 101 0.89 -5.54 3.40
CA ALA A 101 2.14 -6.28 3.29
C ALA A 101 2.22 -7.35 4.39
N HIS A 102 2.56 -8.57 3.99
CA HIS A 102 2.72 -9.69 4.91
C HIS A 102 3.78 -10.67 4.37
N GLU A 103 4.77 -10.99 5.18
CA GLU A 103 5.79 -11.97 4.80
C GLU A 103 5.35 -13.39 5.17
N MET A 104 5.55 -14.31 4.23
CA MET A 104 5.37 -15.74 4.43
C MET A 104 6.41 -16.52 3.62
N ASP A 105 7.14 -17.42 4.26
CA ASP A 105 8.12 -18.32 3.62
C ASP A 105 9.12 -17.62 2.70
N GLY A 106 9.68 -16.47 3.14
CA GLY A 106 10.66 -15.70 2.36
C GLY A 106 10.07 -14.99 1.13
N LYS A 107 8.76 -14.85 1.08
CA LYS A 107 8.01 -14.10 0.06
C LYS A 107 7.19 -13.02 0.73
N LEU A 108 7.00 -11.91 0.04
CA LEU A 108 6.13 -10.82 0.49
C LEU A 108 4.80 -10.89 -0.29
N ALA A 109 3.71 -11.09 0.44
CA ALA A 109 2.35 -10.93 -0.06
C ALA A 109 1.92 -9.47 0.14
N LEU A 110 1.38 -8.82 -0.88
CA LEU A 110 0.86 -7.46 -0.77
C LEU A 110 -0.23 -7.18 -1.82
N GLY A 111 -1.15 -6.28 -1.49
CA GLY A 111 -2.08 -5.72 -2.46
C GLY A 111 -1.43 -4.55 -3.20
N VAL A 112 -1.50 -4.56 -4.53
CA VAL A 112 -1.02 -3.48 -5.38
C VAL A 112 -2.16 -2.99 -6.27
N THR A 113 -2.35 -1.68 -6.32
CA THR A 113 -3.18 -1.00 -7.32
C THR A 113 -2.28 -0.05 -8.07
N ALA A 114 -2.28 -0.10 -9.39
CA ALA A 114 -1.48 0.81 -10.20
C ALA A 114 -2.28 1.39 -11.37
N GLU A 115 -1.98 2.64 -11.66
CA GLU A 115 -2.47 3.40 -12.80
C GLU A 115 -1.27 4.02 -13.50
N ILE A 116 -1.14 3.75 -14.78
CA ILE A 116 -0.09 4.28 -15.63
C ILE A 116 -0.74 4.99 -16.79
N SER A 117 -0.59 6.32 -16.85
CA SER A 117 -1.16 7.14 -17.91
C SER A 117 -0.10 7.87 -18.70
N SER A 118 -0.37 8.05 -19.99
CA SER A 118 0.50 8.76 -20.92
C SER A 118 -0.31 9.51 -21.97
N LEU A 119 0.29 10.56 -22.56
CA LEU A 119 -0.28 11.26 -23.72
C LEU A 119 0.12 10.56 -25.01
N ALA A 120 -0.86 10.24 -25.84
CA ALA A 120 -0.64 9.90 -27.23
C ALA A 120 -0.77 11.16 -28.07
N MET A 121 0.27 11.50 -28.84
CA MET A 121 0.17 12.51 -29.89
C MET A 121 -0.33 11.84 -31.17
N GLU A 122 -1.54 12.16 -31.61
CA GLU A 122 -1.95 11.81 -32.98
C GLU A 122 -1.22 12.72 -33.94
N THR A 123 -0.39 12.12 -34.80
CA THR A 123 0.32 12.81 -35.85
C THR A 123 -0.67 13.13 -36.97
N GLY A 124 -1.03 14.41 -37.16
CA GLY A 124 -1.73 14.77 -38.38
C GLY A 124 -2.67 15.96 -38.39
N ASN A 125 -3.06 16.51 -37.27
CA ASN A 125 -3.96 17.68 -37.27
C ASN A 125 -3.65 18.64 -36.10
N SER A 126 -3.44 19.90 -36.41
CA SER A 126 -3.10 20.97 -35.46
C SER A 126 -4.24 21.31 -34.47
N ASN A 127 -5.39 20.66 -34.57
CA ASN A 127 -6.59 20.84 -33.71
C ASN A 127 -6.98 19.57 -32.94
N THR A 128 -6.07 18.58 -32.80
CA THR A 128 -6.42 17.33 -32.14
C THR A 128 -6.43 17.47 -30.62
N THR A 129 -7.53 17.04 -30.04
CA THR A 129 -7.62 16.81 -28.59
C THR A 129 -6.61 15.72 -28.23
N PRO A 130 -5.75 15.92 -27.20
CA PRO A 130 -4.80 14.91 -26.80
C PRO A 130 -5.55 13.64 -26.33
N VAL A 131 -5.08 12.47 -26.79
CA VAL A 131 -5.59 11.18 -26.35
C VAL A 131 -4.78 10.74 -25.14
N VAL A 132 -5.46 10.45 -24.02
CA VAL A 132 -4.84 9.86 -22.85
C VAL A 132 -4.94 8.34 -22.99
N ARG A 133 -3.81 7.67 -22.83
CA ARG A 133 -3.74 6.22 -22.66
C ARG A 133 -3.56 5.92 -21.20
N GLU A 134 -4.33 4.98 -20.68
CA GLU A 134 -4.31 4.59 -19.29
C GLU A 134 -4.33 3.07 -19.16
N ASN A 135 -3.47 2.55 -18.31
CA ASN A 135 -3.49 1.18 -17.83
C ASN A 135 -3.78 1.22 -16.35
N HIS A 136 -4.91 0.66 -15.95
CA HIS A 136 -5.30 0.52 -14.55
C HIS A 136 -5.44 -0.96 -14.20
N TRP A 137 -4.85 -1.39 -13.08
CA TRP A 137 -4.99 -2.74 -12.58
C TRP A 137 -4.89 -2.81 -11.06
N GLN A 138 -5.45 -3.87 -10.50
CA GLN A 138 -5.38 -4.20 -9.09
C GLN A 138 -5.19 -5.69 -8.92
N ALA A 139 -4.26 -6.10 -8.07
CA ALA A 139 -4.01 -7.49 -7.75
C ALA A 139 -3.45 -7.67 -6.35
N SER A 140 -3.62 -8.87 -5.78
CA SER A 140 -2.79 -9.36 -4.69
C SER A 140 -1.64 -10.16 -5.29
N VAL A 141 -0.43 -9.79 -4.96
CA VAL A 141 0.80 -10.39 -5.50
C VAL A 141 1.61 -11.06 -4.40
N LEU A 142 2.35 -12.10 -4.77
CA LEU A 142 3.28 -12.80 -3.89
C LEU A 142 4.64 -12.81 -4.58
N VAL A 143 5.61 -12.05 -4.04
CA VAL A 143 6.93 -11.88 -4.65
C VAL A 143 8.02 -12.44 -3.73
N PRO A 144 8.99 -13.21 -4.25
CA PRO A 144 10.12 -13.66 -3.46
C PRO A 144 11.01 -12.48 -3.07
N LEU A 145 11.48 -12.46 -1.82
CA LEU A 145 12.36 -11.40 -1.35
C LEU A 145 13.70 -11.42 -2.10
N GLY A 146 14.19 -10.22 -2.44
CA GLY A 146 15.47 -10.01 -3.12
C GLY A 146 15.49 -10.38 -4.61
N LYS A 147 14.34 -10.76 -5.21
CA LYS A 147 14.28 -11.14 -6.64
C LYS A 147 13.23 -10.32 -7.38
N PRO A 148 13.53 -9.81 -8.58
CA PRO A 148 12.54 -9.15 -9.41
C PRO A 148 11.48 -10.15 -9.88
N SER A 149 10.23 -9.71 -9.89
CA SER A 149 9.08 -10.50 -10.34
C SER A 149 8.16 -9.62 -11.17
N VAL A 150 7.77 -10.08 -12.35
CA VAL A 150 6.76 -9.39 -13.16
C VAL A 150 5.40 -9.56 -12.47
N ILE A 151 4.81 -8.46 -12.03
CA ILE A 151 3.52 -8.42 -11.33
C ILE A 151 2.38 -7.96 -12.23
N PHE A 152 2.70 -7.34 -13.36
CA PHE A 152 1.75 -6.90 -14.37
C PHE A 152 2.39 -6.93 -15.75
N SER A 153 1.62 -7.33 -16.75
CA SER A 153 1.97 -7.20 -18.16
C SER A 153 0.70 -7.07 -18.97
N SER A 154 0.65 -6.08 -19.86
CA SER A 154 -0.44 -5.86 -20.80
C SER A 154 0.13 -5.50 -22.17
N ASP A 155 -0.47 -6.04 -23.22
CA ASP A 155 -0.15 -5.60 -24.57
C ASP A 155 -0.64 -4.15 -24.79
N ASP A 156 0.10 -3.40 -25.58
CA ASP A 156 -0.35 -2.08 -26.03
C ASP A 156 -1.61 -2.25 -26.89
N LEU A 157 -2.63 -1.44 -26.63
CA LEU A 157 -3.90 -1.45 -27.37
C LEU A 157 -3.72 -1.27 -28.89
N GLN A 158 -2.62 -0.72 -29.35
CA GLN A 158 -2.28 -0.58 -30.77
C GLN A 158 -1.48 -1.77 -31.32
N GLY A 159 -1.23 -2.81 -30.52
CA GLY A 159 -0.54 -4.04 -30.95
C GLY A 159 0.94 -3.86 -31.27
N LYS A 160 1.56 -2.78 -30.83
CA LYS A 160 2.95 -2.43 -31.16
C LYS A 160 3.95 -2.70 -30.05
N GLY A 161 3.53 -3.35 -28.96
CA GLY A 161 4.39 -3.59 -27.81
C GLY A 161 3.61 -4.01 -26.59
N LYS A 162 4.25 -3.91 -25.44
CA LYS A 162 3.63 -4.19 -24.12
C LYS A 162 4.14 -3.23 -23.05
N VAL A 163 3.33 -3.04 -22.03
CA VAL A 163 3.72 -2.41 -20.77
C VAL A 163 3.85 -3.51 -19.73
N GLN A 164 4.93 -3.52 -18.99
CA GLN A 164 5.10 -4.46 -17.86
C GLN A 164 5.60 -3.73 -16.63
N MET A 165 5.24 -4.27 -15.46
CA MET A 165 5.74 -3.80 -14.18
C MET A 165 6.38 -4.97 -13.44
N GLU A 166 7.62 -4.76 -13.01
CA GLU A 166 8.34 -5.66 -12.11
C GLU A 166 8.38 -5.07 -10.70
N LEU A 167 8.33 -5.93 -9.71
CA LEU A 167 8.52 -5.58 -8.31
C LEU A 167 9.67 -6.39 -7.72
N THR A 168 10.59 -5.70 -7.06
CA THR A 168 11.58 -6.29 -6.17
C THR A 168 11.31 -5.82 -4.75
N ALA A 169 11.10 -6.75 -3.84
CA ALA A 169 10.91 -6.48 -2.42
C ALA A 169 12.13 -6.94 -1.62
N THR A 170 12.65 -6.08 -0.74
CA THR A 170 13.79 -6.43 0.15
C THR A 170 13.47 -6.01 1.57
N ARG A 171 13.82 -6.87 2.55
CA ARG A 171 13.70 -6.53 3.97
C ARG A 171 14.67 -5.42 4.32
N ILE A 172 14.22 -4.46 5.15
CA ILE A 172 15.06 -3.40 5.71
C ILE A 172 15.45 -3.84 7.13
N GLU A 173 16.73 -3.92 7.39
CA GLU A 173 17.31 -4.24 8.70
C GLU A 173 17.44 -2.99 9.56
#